data_07802ea00d78b8d68501c05c67428cb6
#
_entry.id   07802ea00d78b8d68501c05c67428cb6
#
_cell.length_a   1.000
_cell.length_b   1.000
_cell.length_c   1.000
_cell.angle_alpha   90.00
_cell.angle_beta   90.00
_cell.angle_gamma   90.00
#
_symmetry.space_group_name_H-M   'P 1'
#
loop_
_entity.id
_entity.type
_entity.pdbx_description
1 polymer ?
#
loop_
_entity_poly.entity_id
_entity_poly.type
_entity_poly.pdbx_seq_one_letter_code
_entity_poly.pdbx_strand_id
1 'polypeptide(L)'
;MRAEDPEGVARGDIAMEWGSDALAELLSRLGLPYIALVPGSSYRGLHDSLVNYNGNRDPQLLVCLHEEHAVAIAHGYAKVTGQPLAVAIHSNVGLMHASMAIYNAYCDRVPMLIIGATGPVDAARRRPWIDWIHTSGDQGALIRPYSKWDDQPGSVEAALNSLARAYSITRQAPSAPTYVCLDVSLQEQPLAAPPAIPDAGQDRSPRSHGPDSVAIATTQEFLGQARRPLFLLGRLSRDHQDWDRRVALAERHGALVISDLKTGAVFPSAHRLHPSAPGLFLSAESATLIGDADLIISLDWIDLAGTISAAAAHGHPTSARIISCTTDSALHNGWSKDSFGYQPVDLSVPADPDLLVRALLETGGPAKPSDWPARYGAAATAPTAIPGPEPMPAPPS
;
A
#
# COMPACT_ATOMS: atom_id res chain seq x y z
N MET A 1 -7.59 -1.84 21.40
CA MET A 1 -7.95 -0.86 22.44
C MET A 1 -8.64 0.27 21.69
N ARG A 2 -9.97 0.40 21.76
CA ARG A 2 -10.65 1.60 21.25
C ARG A 2 -10.25 2.72 22.19
N ALA A 3 -9.76 3.84 21.63
CA ALA A 3 -9.54 5.05 22.41
C ALA A 3 -10.88 5.42 23.08
N GLU A 4 -10.83 5.78 24.36
CA GLU A 4 -12.01 6.24 25.08
C GLU A 4 -12.61 7.43 24.30
N ASP A 5 -13.92 7.37 24.17
CA ASP A 5 -14.76 8.25 23.35
C ASP A 5 -14.58 9.71 23.79
N PRO A 6 -13.95 10.59 23.01
CA PRO A 6 -13.99 12.00 23.34
C PRO A 6 -15.41 12.46 23.07
N GLU A 7 -16.20 12.70 24.13
CA GLU A 7 -17.51 13.34 24.16
C GLU A 7 -18.36 13.15 22.87
N GLY A 8 -18.63 11.88 22.54
CA GLY A 8 -19.39 11.57 21.34
C GLY A 8 -20.84 12.04 21.53
N VAL A 9 -21.24 13.01 20.74
CA VAL A 9 -22.67 13.29 20.55
C VAL A 9 -23.32 11.99 20.08
N ALA A 10 -24.28 11.47 20.82
CA ALA A 10 -25.02 10.30 20.37
C ALA A 10 -25.54 10.59 18.94
N ARG A 11 -25.31 9.64 18.01
CA ARG A 11 -25.90 9.70 16.68
C ARG A 11 -27.41 9.70 16.88
N GLY A 12 -27.98 10.92 16.95
CA GLY A 12 -29.44 11.11 16.97
C GLY A 12 -29.96 10.89 15.54
N ASP A 13 -31.29 10.88 15.39
CA ASP A 13 -31.94 10.93 14.07
C ASP A 13 -31.73 12.32 13.43
N ILE A 14 -30.46 12.65 13.10
CA ILE A 14 -30.10 13.91 12.46
C ILE A 14 -30.43 13.75 10.99
N ALA A 15 -31.30 14.64 10.47
CA ALA A 15 -31.64 14.66 9.06
C ALA A 15 -30.40 15.02 8.21
N MET A 16 -30.28 14.40 7.06
CA MET A 16 -29.28 14.75 6.07
C MET A 16 -29.74 16.02 5.34
N GLU A 17 -29.09 17.14 5.60
CA GLU A 17 -29.47 18.46 5.09
C GLU A 17 -28.47 19.04 4.08
N TRP A 18 -27.22 18.64 4.13
CA TRP A 18 -26.12 19.22 3.36
C TRP A 18 -25.42 18.20 2.47
N GLY A 19 -24.81 18.66 1.38
CA GLY A 19 -24.00 17.80 0.55
C GLY A 19 -22.88 17.09 1.32
N SER A 20 -22.29 17.77 2.30
CA SER A 20 -21.28 17.18 3.19
C SER A 20 -21.82 16.07 4.09
N ASP A 21 -23.12 16.10 4.49
CA ASP A 21 -23.73 15.01 5.26
C ASP A 21 -23.80 13.73 4.43
N ALA A 22 -24.15 13.86 3.15
CA ALA A 22 -24.15 12.72 2.23
C ALA A 22 -22.75 12.13 2.04
N LEU A 23 -21.73 12.99 1.93
CA LEU A 23 -20.32 12.53 1.85
C LEU A 23 -19.88 11.84 3.15
N ALA A 24 -20.22 12.40 4.30
CA ALA A 24 -19.92 11.80 5.61
C ALA A 24 -20.61 10.45 5.80
N GLU A 25 -21.87 10.32 5.37
CA GLU A 25 -22.63 9.06 5.38
C GLU A 25 -21.95 8.00 4.50
N LEU A 26 -21.48 8.35 3.30
CA LEU A 26 -20.75 7.44 2.45
C LEU A 26 -19.46 6.97 3.14
N LEU A 27 -18.66 7.90 3.69
CA LEU A 27 -17.41 7.56 4.36
C LEU A 27 -17.63 6.60 5.54
N SER A 28 -18.73 6.76 6.27
CA SER A 28 -19.14 5.81 7.30
C SER A 28 -19.41 4.42 6.73
N ARG A 29 -20.13 4.33 5.61
CA ARG A 29 -20.45 3.05 4.94
C ARG A 29 -19.22 2.34 4.33
N LEU A 30 -18.14 3.09 4.04
CA LEU A 30 -16.88 2.47 3.58
C LEU A 30 -16.18 1.66 4.68
N GLY A 31 -16.59 1.79 5.94
CA GLY A 31 -16.00 1.05 7.07
C GLY A 31 -14.58 1.51 7.42
N LEU A 32 -14.24 2.75 7.09
CA LEU A 32 -12.98 3.37 7.47
C LEU A 32 -12.99 3.68 8.97
N PRO A 33 -12.01 3.21 9.77
CA PRO A 33 -12.01 3.48 11.20
C PRO A 33 -11.62 4.92 11.53
N TYR A 34 -10.76 5.52 10.72
CA TYR A 34 -10.20 6.86 10.93
C TYR A 34 -10.08 7.65 9.64
N ILE A 35 -10.11 8.98 9.79
CA ILE A 35 -9.62 9.95 8.80
C ILE A 35 -8.53 10.78 9.46
N ALA A 36 -7.29 10.70 8.97
CA ALA A 36 -6.21 11.58 9.38
C ALA A 36 -6.34 12.92 8.65
N LEU A 37 -6.37 14.04 9.39
CA LEU A 37 -6.60 15.35 8.77
C LEU A 37 -5.79 16.47 9.42
N VAL A 38 -5.50 17.50 8.62
CA VAL A 38 -5.10 18.81 9.10
C VAL A 38 -6.28 19.76 8.88
N PRO A 39 -6.81 20.42 9.92
CA PRO A 39 -7.99 21.29 9.77
C PRO A 39 -7.79 22.38 8.72
N GLY A 40 -8.80 22.59 7.88
CA GLY A 40 -8.72 23.58 6.82
C GLY A 40 -10.09 24.01 6.29
N SER A 41 -10.20 25.29 5.87
CA SER A 41 -11.47 25.90 5.48
C SER A 41 -12.08 25.35 4.18
N SER A 42 -11.29 24.67 3.35
CA SER A 42 -11.80 24.13 2.07
C SER A 42 -12.64 22.85 2.23
N TYR A 43 -12.61 22.20 3.38
CA TYR A 43 -13.49 21.06 3.69
C TYR A 43 -14.17 21.20 5.05
N ARG A 44 -14.44 22.45 5.48
CA ARG A 44 -15.15 22.67 6.75
C ARG A 44 -16.52 22.00 6.77
N GLY A 45 -17.26 21.99 5.66
CA GLY A 45 -18.53 21.30 5.57
C GLY A 45 -18.41 19.81 5.86
N LEU A 46 -17.45 19.12 5.21
CA LEU A 46 -17.18 17.71 5.48
C LEU A 46 -16.71 17.49 6.93
N HIS A 47 -15.83 18.35 7.45
CA HIS A 47 -15.38 18.27 8.83
C HIS A 47 -16.55 18.41 9.82
N ASP A 48 -17.41 19.43 9.62
CA ASP A 48 -18.58 19.64 10.47
C ASP A 48 -19.55 18.45 10.40
N SER A 49 -19.78 17.89 9.22
CA SER A 49 -20.66 16.72 9.08
C SER A 49 -20.08 15.46 9.72
N LEU A 50 -18.76 15.22 9.62
CA LEU A 50 -18.12 14.12 10.30
C LEU A 50 -18.25 14.21 11.83
N VAL A 51 -18.20 15.42 12.38
CA VAL A 51 -18.36 15.66 13.82
C VAL A 51 -19.82 15.68 14.23
N ASN A 52 -20.65 16.52 13.59
CA ASN A 52 -22.01 16.78 14.05
C ASN A 52 -23.02 15.76 13.51
N TYR A 53 -22.96 15.40 12.23
CA TYR A 53 -23.85 14.42 11.62
C TYR A 53 -23.46 12.97 11.98
N ASN A 54 -22.17 12.61 11.87
CA ASN A 54 -21.67 11.27 12.21
C ASN A 54 -21.22 11.10 13.67
N GLY A 55 -21.21 12.16 14.47
CA GLY A 55 -20.80 12.10 15.89
C GLY A 55 -19.33 11.77 16.10
N ASN A 56 -18.47 12.09 15.14
CA ASN A 56 -17.02 11.75 15.13
C ASN A 56 -16.75 10.26 15.32
N ARG A 57 -17.56 9.40 14.69
CA ARG A 57 -17.47 7.95 14.76
C ARG A 57 -17.57 7.34 13.37
N ASP A 58 -16.80 6.30 13.13
CA ASP A 58 -16.87 5.47 11.93
C ASP A 58 -17.03 6.28 10.61
N PRO A 59 -16.06 7.13 10.23
CA PRO A 59 -14.69 7.24 10.73
C PRO A 59 -14.49 8.29 11.83
N GLN A 60 -13.59 8.04 12.78
CA GLN A 60 -13.14 9.01 13.76
C GLN A 60 -12.04 9.91 13.17
N LEU A 61 -12.08 11.21 13.47
CA LEU A 61 -11.07 12.15 13.04
C LEU A 61 -9.79 12.02 13.88
N LEU A 62 -8.64 11.94 13.21
CA LEU A 62 -7.30 12.04 13.79
C LEU A 62 -6.70 13.38 13.38
N VAL A 63 -6.72 14.36 14.26
CA VAL A 63 -6.18 15.69 13.98
C VAL A 63 -4.66 15.65 13.99
N CYS A 64 -4.06 16.07 12.89
CA CYS A 64 -2.62 16.13 12.68
C CYS A 64 -2.12 17.58 12.61
N LEU A 65 -0.83 17.78 12.90
CA LEU A 65 -0.20 19.10 12.84
C LEU A 65 0.39 19.45 11.48
N HIS A 66 0.50 18.45 10.57
CA HIS A 66 1.04 18.63 9.23
C HIS A 66 0.48 17.55 8.30
N GLU A 67 0.25 17.88 7.03
CA GLU A 67 -0.35 16.97 6.05
C GLU A 67 0.52 15.76 5.74
N GLU A 68 1.84 15.93 5.75
CA GLU A 68 2.77 14.82 5.61
C GLU A 68 2.61 13.79 6.73
N HIS A 69 2.37 14.26 7.98
CA HIS A 69 2.11 13.36 9.11
C HIS A 69 0.78 12.61 8.93
N ALA A 70 -0.26 13.28 8.43
CA ALA A 70 -1.54 12.63 8.16
C ALA A 70 -1.39 11.49 7.14
N VAL A 71 -0.67 11.74 6.04
CA VAL A 71 -0.36 10.71 5.03
C VAL A 71 0.53 9.61 5.61
N ALA A 72 1.53 9.95 6.43
CA ALA A 72 2.42 8.96 7.05
C ALA A 72 1.68 8.03 8.03
N ILE A 73 0.69 8.55 8.77
CA ILE A 73 -0.19 7.74 9.63
C ILE A 73 -0.98 6.73 8.79
N ALA A 74 -1.62 7.19 7.71
CA ALA A 74 -2.36 6.32 6.81
C ALA A 74 -1.46 5.28 6.13
N HIS A 75 -0.25 5.67 5.75
CA HIS A 75 0.77 4.78 5.19
C HIS A 75 1.14 3.67 6.19
N GLY A 76 1.51 4.04 7.41
CA GLY A 76 1.86 3.07 8.46
C GLY A 76 0.71 2.14 8.81
N TYR A 77 -0.51 2.67 8.93
CA TYR A 77 -1.71 1.89 9.17
C TYR A 77 -1.93 0.83 8.08
N ALA A 78 -1.88 1.22 6.82
CA ALA A 78 -2.09 0.30 5.71
C ALA A 78 -0.96 -0.74 5.61
N LYS A 79 0.29 -0.37 5.91
CA LYS A 79 1.42 -1.33 5.96
C LYS A 79 1.22 -2.42 7.02
N VAL A 80 0.56 -2.13 8.12
CA VAL A 80 0.32 -3.09 9.20
C VAL A 80 -0.95 -3.91 8.96
N THR A 81 -2.01 -3.26 8.50
CA THR A 81 -3.35 -3.88 8.42
C THR A 81 -3.72 -4.42 7.04
N GLY A 82 -3.01 -3.98 5.98
CA GLY A 82 -3.40 -4.22 4.60
C GLY A 82 -4.69 -3.49 4.18
N GLN A 83 -5.23 -2.59 5.02
CA GLN A 83 -6.47 -1.85 4.77
C GLN A 83 -6.17 -0.37 4.52
N PRO A 84 -6.91 0.30 3.62
CA PRO A 84 -6.76 1.73 3.41
C PRO A 84 -7.23 2.52 4.62
N LEU A 85 -6.61 3.67 4.83
CA LEU A 85 -7.12 4.75 5.67
C LEU A 85 -7.45 5.95 4.77
N ALA A 86 -8.37 6.80 5.21
CA ALA A 86 -8.60 8.07 4.55
C ALA A 86 -7.71 9.18 5.13
N VAL A 87 -7.35 10.13 4.27
CA VAL A 87 -6.62 11.35 4.64
C VAL A 87 -7.36 12.54 4.06
N ALA A 88 -7.65 13.56 4.86
CA ALA A 88 -8.21 14.82 4.38
C ALA A 88 -7.15 15.91 4.36
N ILE A 89 -6.98 16.56 3.19
CA ILE A 89 -5.89 17.50 2.90
C ILE A 89 -6.46 18.85 2.48
N HIS A 90 -6.03 19.92 3.18
CA HIS A 90 -6.50 21.27 2.92
C HIS A 90 -5.92 21.84 1.62
N SER A 91 -6.79 21.97 0.61
CA SER A 91 -6.55 22.61 -0.69
C SER A 91 -5.22 22.24 -1.39
N ASN A 92 -4.75 23.07 -2.31
CA ASN A 92 -3.47 22.91 -2.99
C ASN A 92 -2.28 23.01 -2.02
N VAL A 93 -2.36 23.88 -1.01
CA VAL A 93 -1.30 24.05 0.00
C VAL A 93 -0.99 22.74 0.73
N GLY A 94 -2.02 22.10 1.27
CA GLY A 94 -1.84 20.83 1.97
C GLY A 94 -1.40 19.70 1.04
N LEU A 95 -1.88 19.70 -0.21
CA LEU A 95 -1.47 18.72 -1.20
C LEU A 95 0.02 18.86 -1.56
N MET A 96 0.52 20.11 -1.64
CA MET A 96 1.95 20.38 -1.84
C MET A 96 2.79 19.88 -0.65
N HIS A 97 2.33 20.13 0.58
CA HIS A 97 3.01 19.64 1.79
C HIS A 97 3.02 18.11 1.89
N ALA A 98 1.95 17.44 1.45
CA ALA A 98 1.83 15.99 1.49
C ALA A 98 2.51 15.26 0.32
N SER A 99 2.93 15.96 -0.72
CA SER A 99 3.37 15.39 -2.00
C SER A 99 4.40 14.27 -1.85
N MET A 100 5.44 14.49 -1.04
CA MET A 100 6.50 13.50 -0.86
C MET A 100 6.00 12.26 -0.12
N ALA A 101 5.16 12.43 0.89
CA ALA A 101 4.58 11.30 1.61
C ALA A 101 3.62 10.48 0.73
N ILE A 102 2.84 11.14 -0.15
CA ILE A 102 2.00 10.47 -1.14
C ILE A 102 2.86 9.68 -2.13
N TYR A 103 3.98 10.26 -2.60
CA TYR A 103 4.92 9.56 -3.47
C TYR A 103 5.51 8.32 -2.79
N ASN A 104 5.89 8.40 -1.51
CA ASN A 104 6.37 7.27 -0.73
C ASN A 104 5.30 6.15 -0.63
N ALA A 105 4.05 6.51 -0.36
CA ALA A 105 2.94 5.56 -0.32
C ALA A 105 2.69 4.90 -1.69
N TYR A 106 2.85 5.65 -2.78
CA TYR A 106 2.77 5.13 -4.15
C TYR A 106 3.89 4.12 -4.44
N CYS A 107 5.13 4.43 -4.09
CA CYS A 107 6.27 3.52 -4.26
C CYS A 107 6.11 2.23 -3.45
N ASP A 108 5.57 2.33 -2.25
CA ASP A 108 5.33 1.20 -1.35
C ASP A 108 4.06 0.39 -1.69
N ARG A 109 3.30 0.78 -2.73
CA ARG A 109 2.03 0.13 -3.10
C ARG A 109 1.00 0.13 -1.97
N VAL A 110 0.90 1.22 -1.24
CA VAL A 110 0.01 1.34 -0.11
C VAL A 110 -1.36 1.88 -0.54
N PRO A 111 -2.47 1.18 -0.23
CA PRO A 111 -3.80 1.71 -0.50
C PRO A 111 -4.11 2.88 0.43
N MET A 112 -4.62 3.98 -0.14
CA MET A 112 -4.97 5.19 0.61
C MET A 112 -6.02 6.00 -0.16
N LEU A 113 -7.07 6.44 0.54
CA LEU A 113 -8.08 7.35 -0.01
C LEU A 113 -7.73 8.77 0.41
N ILE A 114 -7.27 9.61 -0.51
CA ILE A 114 -6.94 11.01 -0.22
C ILE A 114 -8.13 11.88 -0.65
N ILE A 115 -8.66 12.63 0.30
CA ILE A 115 -9.74 13.59 0.12
C ILE A 115 -9.11 14.97 0.14
N GLY A 116 -8.99 15.57 -1.03
CA GLY A 116 -8.61 16.96 -1.18
C GLY A 116 -9.83 17.85 -1.24
N ALA A 117 -9.61 19.16 -1.17
CA ALA A 117 -10.67 20.12 -1.39
C ALA A 117 -10.14 21.38 -2.04
N THR A 118 -11.01 22.09 -2.73
CA THR A 118 -10.71 23.34 -3.42
C THR A 118 -11.76 24.40 -3.05
N GLY A 119 -11.40 25.67 -3.15
CA GLY A 119 -12.39 26.75 -3.18
C GLY A 119 -13.34 26.58 -4.36
N PRO A 120 -14.40 27.40 -4.47
CA PRO A 120 -15.41 27.22 -5.51
C PRO A 120 -14.82 27.22 -6.91
N VAL A 121 -15.14 26.19 -7.69
CA VAL A 121 -14.82 26.13 -9.13
C VAL A 121 -15.58 27.25 -9.85
N ASP A 122 -16.83 27.48 -9.47
CA ASP A 122 -17.60 28.64 -9.94
C ASP A 122 -16.98 29.96 -9.44
N ALA A 123 -16.43 30.73 -10.36
CA ALA A 123 -15.76 31.99 -10.05
C ALA A 123 -16.68 33.02 -9.36
N ALA A 124 -18.00 32.98 -9.62
CA ALA A 124 -18.97 33.87 -9.00
C ALA A 124 -19.18 33.61 -7.51
N ARG A 125 -18.81 32.43 -7.03
CA ARG A 125 -18.93 31.99 -5.62
C ARG A 125 -17.65 32.13 -4.83
N ARG A 126 -16.53 32.52 -5.47
CA ARG A 126 -15.22 32.62 -4.82
C ARG A 126 -15.18 33.75 -3.81
N ARG A 127 -14.55 33.49 -2.68
CA ARG A 127 -14.29 34.47 -1.62
C ARG A 127 -13.02 35.27 -1.98
N PRO A 128 -13.05 36.59 -1.94
CA PRO A 128 -12.05 37.43 -2.61
C PRO A 128 -10.60 37.20 -2.22
N TRP A 129 -10.27 37.04 -0.95
CA TRP A 129 -8.88 37.03 -0.50
C TRP A 129 -8.37 35.64 -0.12
N ILE A 130 -9.25 34.66 0.11
CA ILE A 130 -8.85 33.33 0.56
C ILE A 130 -8.75 32.33 -0.60
N ASP A 131 -9.67 32.36 -1.55
CA ASP A 131 -9.72 31.35 -2.59
C ASP A 131 -8.67 31.56 -3.68
N TRP A 132 -8.09 32.77 -3.84
CA TRP A 132 -7.04 33.00 -4.83
C TRP A 132 -5.73 32.25 -4.58
N ILE A 133 -5.40 31.93 -3.31
CA ILE A 133 -4.20 31.13 -2.96
C ILE A 133 -4.56 29.67 -2.63
N HIS A 134 -5.83 29.36 -2.39
CA HIS A 134 -6.30 28.04 -2.01
C HIS A 134 -7.08 27.32 -3.11
N THR A 135 -7.01 27.79 -4.35
CA THR A 135 -7.71 27.21 -5.49
C THR A 135 -6.76 27.08 -6.67
N SER A 136 -6.69 25.92 -7.26
CA SER A 136 -5.98 25.68 -8.54
C SER A 136 -6.92 25.02 -9.55
N GLY A 137 -6.69 25.25 -10.83
CA GLY A 137 -7.57 24.82 -11.90
C GLY A 137 -7.70 23.30 -12.03
N ASP A 138 -6.60 22.58 -11.82
CA ASP A 138 -6.53 21.12 -11.81
C ASP A 138 -5.60 20.70 -10.68
N GLN A 139 -6.18 20.59 -9.49
CA GLN A 139 -5.40 20.32 -8.29
C GLN A 139 -4.80 18.90 -8.30
N GLY A 140 -5.53 17.93 -8.87
CA GLY A 140 -5.06 16.55 -9.03
C GLY A 140 -3.81 16.41 -9.90
N ALA A 141 -3.58 17.34 -10.84
CA ALA A 141 -2.41 17.31 -11.71
C ALA A 141 -1.08 17.32 -10.94
N LEU A 142 -1.07 17.91 -9.72
CA LEU A 142 0.13 17.93 -8.87
C LEU A 142 0.64 16.55 -8.51
N ILE A 143 -0.28 15.60 -8.26
CA ILE A 143 0.06 14.26 -7.78
C ILE A 143 -0.32 13.16 -8.78
N ARG A 144 -0.91 13.49 -9.92
CA ARG A 144 -1.34 12.53 -10.96
C ARG A 144 -0.24 11.56 -11.40
N PRO A 145 1.04 11.96 -11.52
CA PRO A 145 2.11 11.03 -11.86
C PRO A 145 2.38 9.94 -10.81
N TYR A 146 1.96 10.13 -9.57
CA TYR A 146 2.16 9.21 -8.44
C TYR A 146 0.89 8.99 -7.60
N SER A 147 -0.24 9.03 -8.26
CA SER A 147 -1.52 8.51 -7.76
C SER A 147 -2.08 7.51 -8.76
N LYS A 148 -2.85 6.53 -8.29
CA LYS A 148 -3.44 5.53 -9.16
C LYS A 148 -4.62 6.06 -9.96
N TRP A 149 -5.34 7.02 -9.37
CA TRP A 149 -6.50 7.68 -9.97
C TRP A 149 -6.81 8.97 -9.22
N ASP A 150 -7.27 9.98 -9.95
CA ASP A 150 -7.75 11.24 -9.38
C ASP A 150 -9.04 11.71 -10.07
N ASP A 151 -9.84 12.47 -9.34
CA ASP A 151 -11.07 13.10 -9.87
C ASP A 151 -11.41 14.38 -9.12
N GLN A 152 -12.15 15.25 -9.81
CA GLN A 152 -12.74 16.48 -9.25
C GLN A 152 -14.21 16.55 -9.67
N PRO A 153 -15.12 15.93 -8.92
CA PRO A 153 -16.53 15.82 -9.27
C PRO A 153 -17.27 17.16 -9.24
N GLY A 154 -18.24 17.33 -10.14
CA GLY A 154 -18.98 18.56 -10.33
C GLY A 154 -20.36 18.62 -9.63
N SER A 155 -20.81 17.55 -8.94
CA SER A 155 -22.06 17.50 -8.17
C SER A 155 -21.91 16.62 -6.94
N VAL A 156 -22.86 16.67 -6.00
CA VAL A 156 -22.86 15.81 -4.81
C VAL A 156 -22.95 14.34 -5.20
N GLU A 157 -23.82 13.99 -6.14
CA GLU A 157 -23.99 12.61 -6.62
C GLU A 157 -22.73 12.10 -7.32
N ALA A 158 -22.08 12.98 -8.12
CA ALA A 158 -20.79 12.64 -8.73
C ALA A 158 -19.70 12.43 -7.67
N ALA A 159 -19.66 13.26 -6.62
CA ALA A 159 -18.71 13.15 -5.53
C ALA A 159 -18.87 11.84 -4.74
N LEU A 160 -20.10 11.43 -4.47
CA LEU A 160 -20.39 10.13 -3.85
C LEU A 160 -19.86 8.97 -4.71
N ASN A 161 -20.13 8.98 -6.01
CA ASN A 161 -19.65 7.95 -6.92
C ASN A 161 -18.11 7.97 -7.07
N SER A 162 -17.50 9.16 -7.09
CA SER A 162 -16.04 9.29 -7.18
C SER A 162 -15.33 8.76 -5.93
N LEU A 163 -15.82 9.07 -4.74
CA LEU A 163 -15.27 8.54 -3.48
C LEU A 163 -15.40 7.02 -3.40
N ALA A 164 -16.57 6.47 -3.73
CA ALA A 164 -16.79 5.04 -3.77
C ALA A 164 -15.85 4.33 -4.77
N ARG A 165 -15.70 4.91 -5.97
CA ARG A 165 -14.77 4.41 -7.00
C ARG A 165 -13.33 4.51 -6.56
N ALA A 166 -12.90 5.64 -6.00
CA ALA A 166 -11.56 5.85 -5.48
C ALA A 166 -11.21 4.81 -4.41
N TYR A 167 -12.14 4.54 -3.49
CA TYR A 167 -11.99 3.51 -2.47
C TYR A 167 -11.85 2.10 -3.05
N SER A 168 -12.61 1.76 -4.08
CA SER A 168 -12.46 0.48 -4.79
C SER A 168 -11.11 0.40 -5.51
N ILE A 169 -10.74 1.44 -6.28
CA ILE A 169 -9.50 1.48 -7.08
C ILE A 169 -8.26 1.39 -6.19
N THR A 170 -8.21 2.11 -5.06
CA THR A 170 -7.02 2.12 -4.19
C THR A 170 -6.69 0.73 -3.65
N ARG A 171 -7.71 -0.12 -3.44
CA ARG A 171 -7.60 -1.47 -2.87
C ARG A 171 -7.25 -2.56 -3.88
N GLN A 172 -7.44 -2.31 -5.16
CA GLN A 172 -7.10 -3.27 -6.21
C GLN A 172 -5.59 -3.33 -6.46
N ALA A 173 -5.05 -4.51 -6.65
CA ALA A 173 -3.63 -4.67 -6.97
C ALA A 173 -3.32 -4.22 -8.42
N PRO A 174 -2.18 -3.55 -8.64
CA PRO A 174 -1.27 -3.00 -7.65
C PRO A 174 -1.91 -1.84 -6.89
N SER A 175 -1.97 -1.95 -5.55
CA SER A 175 -2.56 -0.90 -4.71
C SER A 175 -1.74 0.39 -4.80
N ALA A 176 -2.40 1.55 -4.69
CA ALA A 176 -1.72 2.85 -4.62
C ALA A 176 -2.71 3.93 -4.17
N PRO A 177 -2.25 5.11 -3.72
CA PRO A 177 -3.10 6.23 -3.34
C PRO A 177 -4.04 6.66 -4.47
N THR A 178 -5.27 7.02 -4.11
CA THR A 178 -6.24 7.70 -4.99
C THR A 178 -6.59 9.05 -4.39
N TYR A 179 -7.00 10.00 -5.25
CA TYR A 179 -7.28 11.37 -4.84
C TYR A 179 -8.64 11.85 -5.39
N VAL A 180 -9.47 12.43 -4.52
CA VAL A 180 -10.72 13.09 -4.92
C VAL A 180 -10.72 14.50 -4.38
N CYS A 181 -10.82 15.50 -5.27
CA CYS A 181 -10.85 16.92 -4.92
C CYS A 181 -12.30 17.41 -4.81
N LEU A 182 -12.74 17.76 -3.62
CA LEU A 182 -14.12 18.24 -3.37
C LEU A 182 -14.18 19.77 -3.44
N ASP A 183 -15.10 20.29 -4.26
CA ASP A 183 -15.45 21.71 -4.23
C ASP A 183 -16.18 22.06 -2.93
N VAL A 184 -15.76 23.14 -2.28
CA VAL A 184 -16.41 23.64 -1.05
C VAL A 184 -17.90 23.94 -1.27
N SER A 185 -18.29 24.41 -2.47
CA SER A 185 -19.68 24.72 -2.79
C SER A 185 -20.58 23.48 -2.81
N LEU A 186 -20.05 22.31 -3.15
CA LEU A 186 -20.79 21.05 -3.12
C LEU A 186 -20.99 20.57 -1.69
N GLN A 187 -20.00 20.77 -0.83
CA GLN A 187 -20.08 20.40 0.58
C GLN A 187 -21.14 21.27 1.31
N GLU A 188 -21.17 22.57 1.03
CA GLU A 188 -22.06 23.55 1.65
C GLU A 188 -23.40 23.71 0.90
N GLN A 189 -23.70 22.84 -0.04
CA GLN A 189 -24.96 22.85 -0.78
C GLN A 189 -26.09 22.23 0.06
N PRO A 190 -27.21 22.96 0.28
CA PRO A 190 -28.41 22.36 0.87
C PRO A 190 -29.00 21.29 -0.06
N LEU A 191 -29.42 20.17 0.50
CA LEU A 191 -30.05 19.08 -0.22
C LEU A 191 -31.58 19.27 -0.24
N ALA A 192 -32.20 19.18 -1.42
CA ALA A 192 -33.64 19.15 -1.52
C ALA A 192 -34.26 17.84 -1.02
N ALA A 193 -33.51 16.75 -1.14
CA ALA A 193 -33.80 15.43 -0.60
C ALA A 193 -32.49 14.64 -0.45
N PRO A 194 -32.40 13.65 0.45
CA PRO A 194 -31.23 12.79 0.57
C PRO A 194 -30.94 12.07 -0.75
N PRO A 195 -29.70 12.16 -1.29
CA PRO A 195 -29.32 11.41 -2.49
C PRO A 195 -29.14 9.92 -2.18
N ALA A 196 -29.19 9.09 -3.23
CA ALA A 196 -28.85 7.67 -3.09
C ALA A 196 -27.35 7.52 -2.76
N ILE A 197 -27.05 6.92 -1.63
CA ILE A 197 -25.66 6.66 -1.21
C ILE A 197 -25.20 5.33 -1.82
N PRO A 198 -24.10 5.31 -2.60
CA PRO A 198 -23.55 4.07 -3.16
C PRO A 198 -23.20 3.06 -2.07
N ASP A 199 -23.51 1.78 -2.32
CA ASP A 199 -23.14 0.68 -1.43
C ASP A 199 -21.72 0.16 -1.77
N ALA A 200 -20.72 0.96 -1.46
CA ALA A 200 -19.33 0.64 -1.73
C ALA A 200 -18.69 -0.33 -0.71
N GLY A 201 -19.36 -0.57 0.43
CA GLY A 201 -18.90 -1.51 1.46
C GLY A 201 -19.09 -2.98 1.05
N GLN A 202 -19.98 -3.26 0.10
CA GLN A 202 -20.27 -4.61 -0.40
C GLN A 202 -19.42 -5.03 -1.61
N ASP A 203 -18.44 -4.24 -2.01
CA ASP A 203 -17.54 -4.63 -3.09
C ASP A 203 -16.76 -5.90 -2.71
N ARG A 204 -17.22 -7.03 -3.28
CA ARG A 204 -16.63 -8.36 -3.10
C ARG A 204 -15.65 -8.72 -4.22
N SER A 205 -15.34 -7.79 -5.10
CA SER A 205 -14.38 -8.01 -6.17
C SER A 205 -13.03 -8.46 -5.61
N PRO A 206 -12.38 -9.45 -6.24
CA PRO A 206 -11.04 -9.83 -5.84
C PRO A 206 -10.10 -8.63 -5.90
N ARG A 207 -9.38 -8.38 -4.81
CA ARG A 207 -8.40 -7.28 -4.75
C ARG A 207 -7.15 -7.57 -5.57
N SER A 208 -6.88 -8.85 -5.82
CA SER A 208 -5.70 -9.35 -6.52
C SER A 208 -6.08 -10.47 -7.48
N HIS A 209 -5.29 -10.63 -8.53
CA HIS A 209 -5.43 -11.71 -9.50
C HIS A 209 -4.49 -12.86 -9.12
N GLY A 210 -5.02 -14.09 -9.14
CA GLY A 210 -4.22 -15.29 -8.98
C GLY A 210 -3.50 -15.68 -10.27
N PRO A 211 -2.45 -16.53 -10.18
CA PRO A 211 -1.78 -17.07 -11.35
C PRO A 211 -2.70 -18.02 -12.14
N ASP A 212 -2.50 -18.10 -13.45
CA ASP A 212 -3.16 -19.10 -14.26
C ASP A 212 -2.55 -20.50 -14.07
N SER A 213 -3.24 -21.52 -14.55
CA SER A 213 -2.80 -22.92 -14.39
C SER A 213 -1.51 -23.24 -15.12
N VAL A 214 -1.19 -22.56 -16.22
CA VAL A 214 0.04 -22.75 -16.98
C VAL A 214 1.21 -22.18 -16.20
N ALA A 215 1.06 -20.99 -15.63
CA ALA A 215 2.08 -20.38 -14.78
C ALA A 215 2.39 -21.25 -13.55
N ILE A 216 1.35 -21.80 -12.90
CA ILE A 216 1.52 -22.72 -11.76
C ILE A 216 2.30 -23.97 -12.20
N ALA A 217 1.87 -24.64 -13.26
CA ALA A 217 2.50 -25.87 -13.74
C ALA A 217 3.97 -25.64 -14.15
N THR A 218 4.25 -24.56 -14.88
CA THR A 218 5.62 -24.21 -15.30
C THR A 218 6.50 -23.87 -14.09
N THR A 219 5.97 -23.14 -13.12
CA THR A 219 6.71 -22.84 -11.87
C THR A 219 7.05 -24.12 -11.10
N GLN A 220 6.10 -25.05 -10.99
CA GLN A 220 6.34 -26.36 -10.37
C GLN A 220 7.36 -27.20 -11.12
N GLU A 221 7.32 -27.20 -12.46
CA GLU A 221 8.32 -27.87 -13.27
C GLU A 221 9.72 -27.33 -13.00
N PHE A 222 9.89 -26.01 -13.01
CA PHE A 222 11.18 -25.37 -12.73
C PHE A 222 11.66 -25.67 -11.31
N LEU A 223 10.78 -25.58 -10.31
CA LEU A 223 11.11 -25.97 -8.92
C LEU A 223 11.51 -27.43 -8.80
N GLY A 224 10.83 -28.34 -9.52
CA GLY A 224 11.16 -29.76 -9.55
C GLY A 224 12.53 -30.07 -10.16
N GLN A 225 13.00 -29.25 -11.09
CA GLN A 225 14.31 -29.36 -11.73
C GLN A 225 15.44 -28.70 -10.96
N ALA A 226 15.12 -27.63 -10.18
CA ALA A 226 16.11 -26.83 -9.47
C ALA A 226 16.85 -27.61 -8.39
N ARG A 227 18.16 -27.35 -8.27
CA ARG A 227 19.01 -27.85 -7.20
C ARG A 227 19.39 -26.74 -6.22
N ARG A 228 19.39 -25.51 -6.68
CA ARG A 228 19.75 -24.29 -5.92
C ARG A 228 18.71 -23.19 -6.13
N PRO A 229 17.45 -23.43 -5.68
CA PRO A 229 16.40 -22.42 -5.81
C PRO A 229 16.63 -21.26 -4.83
N LEU A 230 16.46 -20.02 -5.32
CA LEU A 230 16.57 -18.78 -4.57
C LEU A 230 15.26 -17.98 -4.70
N PHE A 231 14.71 -17.57 -3.57
CA PHE A 231 13.55 -16.70 -3.53
C PHE A 231 13.96 -15.27 -3.19
N LEU A 232 13.60 -14.32 -4.03
CA LEU A 232 13.73 -12.89 -3.79
C LEU A 232 12.37 -12.36 -3.32
N LEU A 233 12.26 -12.01 -2.04
CA LEU A 233 11.00 -11.59 -1.41
C LEU A 233 10.94 -10.07 -1.35
N GLY A 234 10.05 -9.51 -2.16
CA GLY A 234 9.78 -8.09 -2.27
C GLY A 234 8.52 -7.65 -1.51
N ARG A 235 7.61 -6.94 -2.20
CA ARG A 235 6.36 -6.39 -1.62
C ARG A 235 5.30 -7.48 -1.48
N LEU A 236 5.24 -8.09 -0.32
CA LEU A 236 4.35 -9.18 0.03
C LEU A 236 3.41 -8.77 1.16
N SER A 237 2.34 -9.53 1.36
CA SER A 237 1.41 -9.29 2.45
C SER A 237 2.10 -9.48 3.83
N ARG A 238 1.53 -8.82 4.86
CA ARG A 238 1.94 -9.03 6.26
C ARG A 238 0.97 -9.93 7.01
N ASP A 239 0.11 -10.62 6.27
CA ASP A 239 -0.77 -11.64 6.83
C ASP A 239 0.06 -12.81 7.37
N HIS A 240 -0.27 -13.25 8.60
CA HIS A 240 0.46 -14.33 9.26
C HIS A 240 0.35 -15.66 8.52
N GLN A 241 -0.79 -15.96 7.91
CA GLN A 241 -0.95 -17.21 7.16
C GLN A 241 -0.13 -17.21 5.87
N ASP A 242 -0.04 -16.06 5.19
CA ASP A 242 0.81 -15.93 4.00
C ASP A 242 2.30 -15.97 4.37
N TRP A 243 2.66 -15.39 5.53
CA TRP A 243 3.99 -15.56 6.11
C TRP A 243 4.36 -17.03 6.30
N ASP A 244 3.50 -17.79 6.98
CA ASP A 244 3.73 -19.23 7.22
C ASP A 244 3.81 -20.03 5.91
N ARG A 245 2.97 -19.67 4.92
CA ARG A 245 3.00 -20.29 3.59
C ARG A 245 4.33 -20.05 2.87
N ARG A 246 4.88 -18.84 2.94
CA ARG A 246 6.20 -18.53 2.34
C ARG A 246 7.31 -19.34 2.98
N VAL A 247 7.29 -19.48 4.30
CA VAL A 247 8.22 -20.35 5.03
C VAL A 247 8.07 -21.79 4.58
N ALA A 248 6.85 -22.32 4.57
CA ALA A 248 6.57 -23.69 4.16
C ALA A 248 7.01 -23.99 2.70
N LEU A 249 6.80 -23.03 1.78
CA LEU A 249 7.26 -23.20 0.39
C LEU A 249 8.78 -23.23 0.29
N ALA A 250 9.47 -22.31 0.99
CA ALA A 250 10.93 -22.29 1.02
C ALA A 250 11.50 -23.59 1.63
N GLU A 251 10.94 -24.07 2.72
CA GLU A 251 11.36 -25.33 3.36
C GLU A 251 11.10 -26.55 2.48
N ARG A 252 9.93 -26.62 1.82
CA ARG A 252 9.56 -27.72 0.91
C ARG A 252 10.61 -27.94 -0.19
N HIS A 253 11.17 -26.85 -0.72
CA HIS A 253 12.11 -26.89 -1.83
C HIS A 253 13.57 -26.68 -1.41
N GLY A 254 13.85 -26.47 -0.12
CA GLY A 254 15.17 -26.09 0.36
C GLY A 254 15.68 -24.81 -0.32
N ALA A 255 14.78 -23.87 -0.60
CA ALA A 255 15.11 -22.62 -1.25
C ALA A 255 15.74 -21.64 -0.26
N LEU A 256 16.87 -21.04 -0.62
CA LEU A 256 17.39 -19.90 0.13
C LEU A 256 16.56 -18.65 -0.17
N VAL A 257 16.55 -17.72 0.77
CA VAL A 257 15.72 -16.53 0.71
C VAL A 257 16.57 -15.28 0.91
N ILE A 258 16.32 -14.28 0.09
CA ILE A 258 16.80 -12.91 0.28
C ILE A 258 15.54 -12.02 0.39
N SER A 259 15.50 -11.14 1.38
CA SER A 259 14.44 -10.14 1.54
C SER A 259 14.98 -8.73 1.29
N ASP A 260 14.12 -7.85 0.76
CA ASP A 260 14.46 -6.45 0.54
C ASP A 260 14.26 -5.65 1.85
N LEU A 261 15.23 -4.80 2.20
CA LEU A 261 15.14 -3.91 3.37
C LEU A 261 13.90 -2.98 3.28
N LYS A 262 13.53 -2.56 2.06
CA LYS A 262 12.42 -1.63 1.83
C LYS A 262 11.05 -2.24 2.14
N THR A 263 10.93 -3.56 2.19
CA THR A 263 9.63 -4.23 2.33
C THR A 263 9.31 -4.69 3.75
N GLY A 264 10.27 -5.15 4.50
CA GLY A 264 10.14 -5.57 5.90
C GLY A 264 9.08 -6.66 6.18
N ALA A 265 9.28 -7.47 7.20
CA ALA A 265 8.32 -8.46 7.70
C ALA A 265 7.75 -9.43 6.64
N VAL A 266 8.58 -9.85 5.67
CA VAL A 266 8.17 -10.79 4.60
C VAL A 266 8.59 -12.22 4.85
N PHE A 267 9.64 -12.42 5.68
CA PHE A 267 10.18 -13.72 6.06
C PHE A 267 10.92 -13.63 7.41
N PRO A 268 11.01 -14.73 8.22
CA PRO A 268 11.75 -14.69 9.48
C PRO A 268 13.25 -14.42 9.24
N SER A 269 13.76 -13.32 9.74
CA SER A 269 15.17 -12.94 9.54
C SER A 269 16.17 -13.88 10.20
N ALA A 270 15.76 -14.61 11.24
CA ALA A 270 16.58 -15.61 11.92
C ALA A 270 16.42 -17.04 11.35
N HIS A 271 15.65 -17.21 10.27
CA HIS A 271 15.42 -18.54 9.70
C HIS A 271 16.67 -19.06 8.98
N ARG A 272 16.97 -20.37 9.12
CA ARG A 272 18.15 -21.01 8.50
C ARG A 272 18.23 -20.86 6.97
N LEU A 273 17.10 -20.63 6.30
CA LEU A 273 17.02 -20.41 4.86
C LEU A 273 17.21 -18.95 4.46
N HIS A 274 17.39 -18.03 5.41
CA HIS A 274 17.60 -16.60 5.21
C HIS A 274 19.02 -16.20 5.66
N PRO A 275 20.06 -16.60 4.89
CA PRO A 275 21.45 -16.51 5.34
C PRO A 275 22.02 -15.10 5.36
N SER A 276 21.43 -14.17 4.56
CA SER A 276 21.94 -12.81 4.41
C SER A 276 20.94 -11.80 4.92
N ALA A 277 21.34 -10.91 5.82
CA ALA A 277 20.50 -9.84 6.32
C ALA A 277 20.15 -8.83 5.19
N PRO A 278 18.92 -8.29 5.14
CA PRO A 278 18.56 -7.26 4.18
C PRO A 278 19.39 -6.00 4.41
N GLY A 279 19.88 -5.41 3.33
CA GLY A 279 20.71 -4.21 3.34
C GLY A 279 20.21 -3.15 2.38
N LEU A 280 20.70 -1.91 2.54
CA LEU A 280 20.42 -0.82 1.60
C LEU A 280 20.99 -1.13 0.21
N PHE A 281 22.15 -1.77 0.18
CA PHE A 281 22.80 -2.26 -1.04
C PHE A 281 22.94 -3.78 -0.98
N LEU A 282 23.06 -4.41 -2.15
CA LEU A 282 23.31 -5.84 -2.25
C LEU A 282 24.62 -6.19 -1.57
N SER A 283 24.59 -7.09 -0.59
CA SER A 283 25.80 -7.59 0.07
C SER A 283 26.57 -8.56 -0.85
N ALA A 284 27.87 -8.73 -0.62
CA ALA A 284 28.68 -9.70 -1.34
C ALA A 284 28.14 -11.13 -1.16
N GLU A 285 27.60 -11.44 0.01
CA GLU A 285 26.98 -12.74 0.30
C GLU A 285 25.70 -12.92 -0.55
N SER A 286 24.81 -11.94 -0.58
CA SER A 286 23.62 -11.98 -1.45
C SER A 286 23.98 -12.06 -2.93
N ALA A 287 25.05 -11.37 -3.36
CA ALA A 287 25.54 -11.45 -4.74
C ALA A 287 26.01 -12.88 -5.06
N THR A 288 26.74 -13.53 -4.15
CA THR A 288 27.17 -14.93 -4.30
C THR A 288 25.98 -15.88 -4.43
N LEU A 289 24.92 -15.69 -3.59
CA LEU A 289 23.71 -16.51 -3.68
C LEU A 289 23.01 -16.37 -5.04
N ILE A 290 22.93 -15.15 -5.57
CA ILE A 290 22.35 -14.89 -6.89
C ILE A 290 23.16 -15.56 -8.01
N GLY A 291 24.48 -15.46 -7.95
CA GLY A 291 25.36 -16.10 -8.93
C GLY A 291 25.33 -17.63 -8.90
N ASP A 292 25.19 -18.21 -7.71
CA ASP A 292 25.20 -19.67 -7.50
C ASP A 292 23.83 -20.32 -7.78
N ALA A 293 22.73 -19.55 -7.79
CA ALA A 293 21.40 -20.07 -8.03
C ALA A 293 21.26 -20.69 -9.42
N ASP A 294 20.45 -21.74 -9.56
CA ASP A 294 20.01 -22.29 -10.85
C ASP A 294 18.53 -21.95 -11.17
N LEU A 295 17.79 -21.48 -10.16
CA LEU A 295 16.46 -20.94 -10.29
C LEU A 295 16.29 -19.74 -9.33
N ILE A 296 15.85 -18.62 -9.86
CA ILE A 296 15.47 -17.43 -9.09
C ILE A 296 13.98 -17.21 -9.23
N ILE A 297 13.25 -17.16 -8.11
CA ILE A 297 11.84 -16.77 -8.08
C ILE A 297 11.74 -15.41 -7.40
N SER A 298 11.44 -14.39 -8.18
CA SER A 298 11.14 -13.04 -7.72
C SER A 298 9.66 -12.93 -7.35
N LEU A 299 9.39 -12.70 -6.08
CA LEU A 299 8.03 -12.45 -5.56
C LEU A 299 7.90 -10.94 -5.28
N ASP A 300 7.54 -10.19 -6.30
CA ASP A 300 7.41 -8.72 -6.34
C ASP A 300 8.65 -7.98 -5.81
N TRP A 301 9.85 -8.46 -6.19
CA TRP A 301 11.09 -7.76 -5.90
C TRP A 301 11.13 -6.41 -6.62
N ILE A 302 11.49 -5.33 -5.91
CA ILE A 302 11.28 -3.96 -6.39
C ILE A 302 12.12 -3.64 -7.63
N ASP A 303 13.40 -4.04 -7.62
CA ASP A 303 14.34 -3.76 -8.73
C ASP A 303 15.13 -5.01 -9.11
N LEU A 304 14.46 -5.92 -9.80
CA LEU A 304 15.08 -7.19 -10.20
C LEU A 304 16.28 -6.96 -11.11
N ALA A 305 16.18 -6.09 -12.12
CA ALA A 305 17.26 -5.81 -13.06
C ALA A 305 18.47 -5.18 -12.37
N GLY A 306 18.24 -4.20 -11.49
CA GLY A 306 19.31 -3.58 -10.70
C GLY A 306 20.00 -4.58 -9.78
N THR A 307 19.23 -5.47 -9.14
CA THR A 307 19.79 -6.51 -8.28
C THR A 307 20.64 -7.52 -9.04
N ILE A 308 20.17 -8.01 -10.19
CA ILE A 308 20.95 -8.93 -11.04
C ILE A 308 22.22 -8.24 -11.58
N SER A 309 22.10 -6.97 -12.01
CA SER A 309 23.26 -6.19 -12.46
C SER A 309 24.27 -5.96 -11.34
N ALA A 310 23.81 -5.68 -10.13
CA ALA A 310 24.67 -5.50 -8.96
C ALA A 310 25.41 -6.81 -8.61
N ALA A 311 24.75 -7.97 -8.66
CA ALA A 311 25.39 -9.25 -8.44
C ALA A 311 26.50 -9.50 -9.49
N ALA A 312 26.25 -9.21 -10.76
CA ALA A 312 27.25 -9.31 -11.82
C ALA A 312 28.44 -8.35 -11.60
N ALA A 313 28.19 -7.12 -11.14
CA ALA A 313 29.21 -6.13 -10.80
C ALA A 313 30.09 -6.58 -9.61
N HIS A 314 29.55 -7.37 -8.70
CA HIS A 314 30.28 -8.04 -7.62
C HIS A 314 31.07 -9.30 -8.10
N GLY A 315 31.05 -9.60 -9.39
CA GLY A 315 31.74 -10.78 -9.95
C GLY A 315 30.91 -12.06 -9.92
N HIS A 316 29.62 -11.97 -9.66
CA HIS A 316 28.67 -13.10 -9.56
C HIS A 316 27.54 -13.00 -10.62
N PRO A 317 27.84 -13.05 -11.93
CA PRO A 317 26.82 -13.09 -12.96
C PRO A 317 26.00 -14.38 -12.83
N THR A 318 24.67 -14.28 -12.99
CA THR A 318 23.79 -15.43 -12.91
C THR A 318 23.49 -16.04 -14.27
N SER A 319 23.37 -17.37 -14.32
CA SER A 319 22.78 -18.13 -15.42
C SER A 319 21.49 -18.84 -15.01
N ALA A 320 20.94 -18.49 -13.86
CA ALA A 320 19.71 -19.07 -13.35
C ALA A 320 18.52 -18.81 -14.30
N ARG A 321 17.58 -19.74 -14.37
CA ARG A 321 16.23 -19.43 -14.84
C ARG A 321 15.59 -18.44 -13.89
N ILE A 322 14.83 -17.49 -14.42
CA ILE A 322 14.18 -16.44 -13.63
C ILE A 322 12.66 -16.48 -13.83
N ILE A 323 11.94 -16.62 -12.72
CA ILE A 323 10.49 -16.43 -12.66
C ILE A 323 10.25 -15.08 -11.98
N SER A 324 9.44 -14.20 -12.58
CA SER A 324 9.01 -12.95 -11.98
C SER A 324 7.51 -12.96 -11.77
N CYS A 325 7.07 -12.97 -10.50
CA CYS A 325 5.68 -12.85 -10.12
C CYS A 325 5.44 -11.48 -9.50
N THR A 326 4.62 -10.66 -10.18
CA THR A 326 4.31 -9.29 -9.75
C THR A 326 3.02 -8.81 -10.38
N THR A 327 2.25 -7.99 -9.66
CA THR A 327 1.10 -7.26 -10.21
C THR A 327 1.49 -5.96 -10.91
N ASP A 328 2.78 -5.60 -10.87
CA ASP A 328 3.32 -4.30 -11.29
C ASP A 328 3.91 -4.27 -12.70
N SER A 329 3.79 -5.34 -13.46
CA SER A 329 4.55 -5.55 -14.70
C SER A 329 4.31 -4.51 -15.81
N ALA A 330 3.23 -3.72 -15.76
CA ALA A 330 2.86 -2.80 -16.83
C ALA A 330 2.46 -1.39 -16.38
N LEU A 331 2.41 -1.08 -15.09
CA LEU A 331 1.72 0.12 -14.59
C LEU A 331 2.64 1.12 -13.89
N HIS A 332 3.96 0.93 -13.95
CA HIS A 332 4.87 1.77 -13.21
C HIS A 332 5.17 3.07 -13.93
N ASN A 333 4.60 4.17 -13.46
CA ASN A 333 4.79 5.52 -14.00
C ASN A 333 5.75 6.37 -13.13
N GLY A 334 6.59 5.75 -12.32
CA GLY A 334 7.48 6.46 -11.41
C GLY A 334 8.88 5.87 -11.36
N TRP A 335 9.78 6.63 -10.80
CA TRP A 335 11.20 6.29 -10.61
C TRP A 335 11.42 5.48 -9.33
N SER A 336 10.55 4.49 -9.03
CA SER A 336 10.63 3.69 -7.81
C SER A 336 11.57 2.49 -7.93
N LYS A 337 12.37 2.42 -8.98
CA LYS A 337 13.40 1.39 -9.20
C LYS A 337 14.76 2.06 -9.36
N ASP A 338 15.76 1.57 -8.65
CA ASP A 338 17.10 2.14 -8.67
C ASP A 338 17.75 2.08 -10.06
N SER A 339 17.59 0.97 -10.76
CA SER A 339 18.17 0.76 -12.09
C SER A 339 17.22 1.07 -13.23
N PHE A 340 15.92 0.93 -13.01
CA PHE A 340 14.90 1.05 -14.06
C PHE A 340 15.14 0.18 -15.30
N GLY A 341 15.97 -0.86 -15.17
CA GLY A 341 16.31 -1.76 -16.25
C GLY A 341 15.21 -2.79 -16.53
N TYR A 342 15.18 -3.28 -17.75
CA TYR A 342 14.35 -4.43 -18.11
C TYR A 342 15.14 -5.72 -17.84
N GLN A 343 14.59 -6.61 -17.02
CA GLN A 343 15.16 -7.94 -16.78
C GLN A 343 14.41 -8.96 -17.62
N PRO A 344 15.06 -9.60 -18.61
CA PRO A 344 14.49 -10.77 -19.26
C PRO A 344 14.26 -11.88 -18.26
N VAL A 345 13.11 -12.56 -18.36
CA VAL A 345 12.73 -13.65 -17.47
C VAL A 345 12.24 -14.86 -18.29
N ASP A 346 12.43 -16.06 -17.76
CA ASP A 346 11.97 -17.29 -18.39
C ASP A 346 10.44 -17.49 -18.24
N LEU A 347 9.89 -16.94 -17.15
CA LEU A 347 8.45 -16.93 -16.90
C LEU A 347 8.03 -15.63 -16.21
N SER A 348 7.10 -14.89 -16.84
CA SER A 348 6.42 -13.76 -16.24
C SER A 348 5.03 -14.20 -15.74
N VAL A 349 4.76 -13.94 -14.46
CA VAL A 349 3.49 -14.27 -13.80
C VAL A 349 2.82 -12.98 -13.33
N PRO A 350 1.88 -12.41 -14.10
CA PRO A 350 1.18 -11.18 -13.73
C PRO A 350 0.11 -11.46 -12.67
N ALA A 351 0.52 -11.80 -11.46
CA ALA A 351 -0.35 -12.22 -10.38
C ALA A 351 0.15 -11.72 -9.02
N ASP A 352 -0.73 -11.80 -8.03
CA ASP A 352 -0.35 -11.59 -6.63
C ASP A 352 0.60 -12.71 -6.19
N PRO A 353 1.79 -12.38 -5.69
CA PRO A 353 2.79 -13.37 -5.30
C PRO A 353 2.33 -14.31 -4.18
N ASP A 354 1.56 -13.84 -3.21
CA ASP A 354 1.05 -14.68 -2.13
C ASP A 354 0.00 -15.67 -2.63
N LEU A 355 -0.77 -15.30 -3.68
CA LEU A 355 -1.66 -16.23 -4.36
C LEU A 355 -0.88 -17.30 -5.16
N LEU A 356 0.26 -16.94 -5.76
CA LEU A 356 1.15 -17.94 -6.38
C LEU A 356 1.71 -18.90 -5.33
N VAL A 357 2.23 -18.40 -4.21
CA VAL A 357 2.75 -19.23 -3.11
C VAL A 357 1.68 -20.21 -2.62
N ARG A 358 0.44 -19.72 -2.43
CA ARG A 358 -0.69 -20.55 -2.02
C ARG A 358 -0.98 -21.65 -3.04
N ALA A 359 -1.10 -21.30 -4.32
CA ALA A 359 -1.40 -22.26 -5.39
C ALA A 359 -0.31 -23.34 -5.51
N LEU A 360 0.96 -22.98 -5.36
CA LEU A 360 2.09 -23.93 -5.39
C LEU A 360 2.06 -24.92 -4.21
N LEU A 361 1.60 -24.49 -3.04
CA LEU A 361 1.45 -25.36 -1.88
C LEU A 361 0.25 -26.30 -2.02
N GLU A 362 -0.88 -25.81 -2.54
CA GLU A 362 -2.13 -26.55 -2.71
C GLU A 362 -2.02 -27.63 -3.80
N THR A 363 -1.34 -27.34 -4.88
CA THR A 363 -1.19 -28.29 -6.02
C THR A 363 -0.16 -29.39 -5.78
N GLY A 364 0.60 -29.33 -4.69
CA GLY A 364 1.29 -30.46 -4.10
C GLY A 364 2.40 -31.11 -4.96
N GLY A 365 3.27 -30.35 -5.58
CA GLY A 365 4.47 -30.89 -6.23
C GLY A 365 5.40 -31.65 -5.25
N PRO A 366 6.27 -32.58 -5.72
CA PRO A 366 7.16 -33.34 -4.87
C PRO A 366 8.09 -32.41 -4.09
N ALA A 367 8.16 -32.60 -2.77
CA ALA A 367 9.19 -31.98 -1.97
C ALA A 367 10.57 -32.48 -2.45
N LYS A 368 11.43 -31.57 -2.83
CA LYS A 368 12.81 -31.90 -3.21
C LYS A 368 13.73 -31.07 -2.34
N PRO A 369 14.05 -31.58 -1.14
CA PRO A 369 14.98 -30.86 -0.28
C PRO A 369 16.34 -30.75 -1.00
N SER A 370 16.82 -29.52 -1.10
CA SER A 370 18.15 -29.21 -1.60
C SER A 370 19.17 -29.33 -0.46
N ASP A 371 20.36 -29.75 -0.77
CA ASP A 371 21.52 -29.72 0.14
C ASP A 371 22.20 -28.33 0.18
N TRP A 372 21.77 -27.44 -0.69
CA TRP A 372 22.30 -26.07 -0.79
C TRP A 372 22.24 -25.29 0.52
N PRO A 373 21.15 -25.32 1.31
CA PRO A 373 21.12 -24.64 2.60
C PRO A 373 22.19 -25.10 3.58
N ALA A 374 22.63 -26.35 3.52
CA ALA A 374 23.68 -26.87 4.39
C ALA A 374 25.03 -26.14 4.20
N ARG A 375 25.27 -25.58 3.02
CA ARG A 375 26.48 -24.80 2.72
C ARG A 375 26.49 -23.41 3.33
N TYR A 376 25.31 -22.85 3.60
CA TYR A 376 25.11 -21.47 4.08
C TYR A 376 24.50 -21.42 5.50
N GLY A 377 23.89 -22.50 5.97
CA GLY A 377 23.15 -22.55 7.24
C GLY A 377 24.00 -22.43 8.51
N ALA A 378 25.32 -22.42 8.40
CA ALA A 378 26.19 -22.22 9.56
C ALA A 378 26.46 -20.73 9.88
N ALA A 379 26.09 -19.80 8.99
CA ALA A 379 26.40 -18.39 9.13
C ALA A 379 25.24 -17.54 9.75
N ALA A 380 24.07 -18.12 9.95
CA ALA A 380 23.00 -17.42 10.66
C ALA A 380 23.35 -17.31 12.15
N THR A 381 24.14 -16.31 12.48
CA THR A 381 24.28 -15.87 13.88
C THR A 381 22.89 -15.41 14.33
N ALA A 382 22.40 -15.99 15.43
CA ALA A 382 21.16 -15.54 16.05
C ALA A 382 21.21 -14.01 16.18
N PRO A 383 20.15 -13.29 15.81
CA PRO A 383 20.11 -11.84 15.97
C PRO A 383 20.43 -11.54 17.43
N THR A 384 21.39 -10.63 17.64
CA THR A 384 21.64 -10.08 18.97
C THR A 384 20.30 -9.55 19.47
N ALA A 385 19.80 -10.08 20.58
CA ALA A 385 18.54 -9.64 21.14
C ALA A 385 18.55 -8.12 21.22
N ILE A 386 17.61 -7.48 20.53
CA ILE A 386 17.43 -6.03 20.66
C ILE A 386 17.08 -5.81 22.14
N PRO A 387 17.85 -5.03 22.90
CA PRO A 387 17.48 -4.70 24.26
C PRO A 387 16.07 -4.15 24.25
N GLY A 388 15.19 -4.68 25.09
CA GLY A 388 13.83 -4.13 25.23
C GLY A 388 13.93 -2.62 25.51
N PRO A 389 12.90 -1.84 25.11
CA PRO A 389 12.90 -0.41 25.40
C PRO A 389 13.12 -0.21 26.92
N GLU A 390 14.12 0.59 27.27
CA GLU A 390 14.28 1.03 28.66
C GLU A 390 12.96 1.67 29.12
N PRO A 391 12.49 1.35 30.32
CA PRO A 391 11.29 1.99 30.83
C PRO A 391 11.50 3.51 30.85
N MET A 392 10.58 4.23 30.21
CA MET A 392 10.61 5.70 30.21
C MET A 392 10.68 6.20 31.66
N PRO A 393 11.55 7.19 31.96
CA PRO A 393 11.57 7.80 33.28
C PRO A 393 10.18 8.40 33.58
N ALA A 394 9.72 8.22 34.81
CA ALA A 394 8.47 8.81 35.28
C ALA A 394 8.48 10.33 35.03
N PRO A 395 7.37 10.94 34.61
CA PRO A 395 7.32 12.38 34.44
C PRO A 395 7.64 13.07 35.77
N PRO A 396 8.34 14.22 35.76
CA PRO A 396 8.63 14.97 36.99
C PRO A 396 7.31 15.36 37.65
N SER A 397 7.28 15.20 38.96
CA SER A 397 6.15 15.53 39.85
C SER A 397 5.85 17.02 39.89
#